data_424ab6744d77c873feac81bf79d08eaf
#
_entry.id   424ab6744d77c873feac81bf79d08eaf
#
_cell.length_a   1.000
_cell.length_b   1.000
_cell.length_c   1.000
_cell.angle_alpha   90.00
_cell.angle_beta   90.00
_cell.angle_gamma   90.00
#
_symmetry.space_group_name_H-M   'P 1'
#
loop_
_entity.id
_entity.type
_entity.pdbx_description
1 polymer ?
#
loop_
_entity_poly.entity_id
_entity_poly.type
_entity_poly.pdbx_seq_one_letter_code
_entity_poly.pdbx_strand_id
1 'polypeptide(L)'
;MTYAELVQKIRDYTEVDSNVLTSTIVDGFINDAEFRILREVDSDNNRRYATASLVVNTRFIDTPADLLVVRSAQIVDSDGTASADNRDFLQYRDTNFMAEFNPTGTTGAPKYYGYWDESTLVFAPTPDATYTIQLNYVLKPTGLSATTTTTYLSQQFPNGLLYACLVEAYGFLKGPIDMLQHYDKKYVEAVKGFSIEQMGRRRRDEYQAGVPRIGKQ
;
A
#
# COMPACT_ATOMS: atom_id res chain seq x y z
N MET A 1 -10.11 7.15 16.74
CA MET A 1 -11.27 7.96 16.27
C MET A 1 -12.07 7.11 15.30
N THR A 2 -13.36 6.99 15.51
CA THR A 2 -14.28 6.27 14.63
C THR A 2 -14.79 7.18 13.51
N TYR A 3 -15.38 6.57 12.47
CA TYR A 3 -16.02 7.32 11.38
C TYR A 3 -17.07 8.31 11.92
N ALA A 4 -17.97 7.86 12.81
CA ALA A 4 -19.02 8.72 13.37
C ALA A 4 -18.45 9.90 14.17
N GLU A 5 -17.39 9.66 14.95
CA GLU A 5 -16.70 10.72 15.69
C GLU A 5 -16.01 11.73 14.75
N LEU A 6 -15.42 11.26 13.65
CA LEU A 6 -14.79 12.14 12.66
C LEU A 6 -15.82 13.01 11.96
N VAL A 7 -16.92 12.41 11.48
CA VAL A 7 -18.02 13.13 10.83
C VAL A 7 -18.61 14.21 11.76
N GLN A 8 -18.83 13.85 13.03
CA GLN A 8 -19.35 14.81 14.01
C GLN A 8 -18.36 15.96 14.26
N LYS A 9 -17.07 15.65 14.44
CA LYS A 9 -16.03 16.67 14.60
C LYS A 9 -15.93 17.61 13.39
N ILE A 10 -16.00 17.09 12.18
CA ILE A 10 -15.98 17.94 10.96
C ILE A 10 -17.13 18.95 11.01
N ARG A 11 -18.34 18.49 11.36
CA ARG A 11 -19.51 19.38 11.49
C ARG A 11 -19.35 20.39 12.63
N ASP A 12 -18.88 19.96 13.79
CA ASP A 12 -18.66 20.83 14.94
C ASP A 12 -17.63 21.93 14.63
N TYR A 13 -16.54 21.59 13.95
CA TYR A 13 -15.47 22.54 13.59
C TYR A 13 -15.88 23.52 12.47
N THR A 14 -16.78 23.09 11.59
CA THR A 14 -17.30 23.95 10.51
C THR A 14 -18.55 24.70 10.90
N GLU A 15 -19.17 24.36 12.05
CA GLU A 15 -20.46 24.90 12.53
C GLU A 15 -21.60 24.70 11.50
N VAL A 16 -21.55 23.57 10.76
CA VAL A 16 -22.48 23.31 9.65
C VAL A 16 -23.23 21.99 9.87
N ASP A 17 -24.53 22.05 9.64
CA ASP A 17 -25.43 20.92 9.82
C ASP A 17 -25.31 19.83 8.73
N SER A 18 -25.88 18.66 9.06
CA SER A 18 -25.99 17.52 8.13
C SER A 18 -26.77 17.79 6.85
N ASN A 19 -27.56 18.85 6.80
CA ASN A 19 -28.31 19.27 5.61
C ASN A 19 -27.40 19.87 4.53
N VAL A 20 -26.28 20.48 4.93
CA VAL A 20 -25.28 21.06 4.01
C VAL A 20 -24.12 20.08 3.84
N LEU A 21 -23.55 19.60 4.95
CA LEU A 21 -22.52 18.56 4.94
C LEU A 21 -23.18 17.18 5.06
N THR A 22 -23.73 16.71 3.96
CA THR A 22 -24.32 15.36 3.90
C THR A 22 -23.24 14.29 4.09
N SER A 23 -23.66 13.08 4.48
CA SER A 23 -22.71 11.96 4.64
C SER A 23 -21.90 11.70 3.37
N THR A 24 -22.52 11.76 2.21
CA THR A 24 -21.85 11.55 0.92
C THR A 24 -20.74 12.58 0.65
N ILE A 25 -20.98 13.86 1.02
CA ILE A 25 -19.97 14.92 0.86
C ILE A 25 -18.81 14.70 1.83
N VAL A 26 -19.13 14.37 3.09
CA VAL A 26 -18.10 14.10 4.11
C VAL A 26 -17.31 12.85 3.77
N ASP A 27 -17.93 11.81 3.22
CA ASP A 27 -17.21 10.62 2.72
C ASP A 27 -16.21 10.98 1.62
N GLY A 28 -16.57 11.93 0.74
CA GLY A 28 -15.64 12.48 -0.25
C GLY A 28 -14.41 13.11 0.40
N PHE A 29 -14.60 13.97 1.39
CA PHE A 29 -13.49 14.61 2.11
C PHE A 29 -12.61 13.60 2.84
N ILE A 30 -13.20 12.58 3.45
CA ILE A 30 -12.45 11.52 4.14
C ILE A 30 -11.62 10.73 3.13
N ASN A 31 -12.18 10.36 1.99
CA ASN A 31 -11.46 9.67 0.93
C ASN A 31 -10.27 10.49 0.41
N ASP A 32 -10.51 11.76 0.08
CA ASP A 32 -9.46 12.64 -0.44
C ASP A 32 -8.35 12.86 0.60
N ALA A 33 -8.73 13.03 1.87
CA ALA A 33 -7.80 13.15 3.00
C ALA A 33 -6.95 11.88 3.19
N GLU A 34 -7.56 10.70 3.19
CA GLU A 34 -6.85 9.42 3.31
C GLU A 34 -5.88 9.22 2.13
N PHE A 35 -6.31 9.49 0.89
CA PHE A 35 -5.44 9.41 -0.29
C PHE A 35 -4.27 10.40 -0.24
N ARG A 36 -4.51 11.63 0.22
CA ARG A 36 -3.46 12.63 0.40
C ARG A 36 -2.40 12.12 1.38
N ILE A 37 -2.81 11.66 2.56
CA ILE A 37 -1.91 11.14 3.59
C ILE A 37 -1.11 9.93 3.09
N LEU A 38 -1.77 8.98 2.42
CA LEU A 38 -1.14 7.76 1.89
C LEU A 38 -0.11 8.04 0.79
N ARG A 39 -0.25 9.13 0.04
CA ARG A 39 0.74 9.56 -0.96
C ARG A 39 1.91 10.30 -0.35
N GLU A 40 1.68 11.06 0.72
CA GLU A 40 2.71 11.85 1.38
C GLU A 40 3.56 11.03 2.36
N VAL A 41 2.95 10.00 2.99
CA VAL A 41 3.63 9.18 4.00
C VAL A 41 3.74 7.73 3.56
N ASP A 42 4.95 7.27 3.34
CA ASP A 42 5.22 5.86 3.06
C ASP A 42 5.16 5.05 4.38
N SER A 43 4.07 4.32 4.56
CA SER A 43 3.80 3.50 5.76
C SER A 43 3.93 2.02 5.47
N ASP A 44 4.61 1.29 6.35
CA ASP A 44 4.74 -0.17 6.25
C ASP A 44 3.47 -0.93 6.66
N ASN A 45 2.50 -0.22 7.22
CA ASN A 45 1.24 -0.84 7.66
C ASN A 45 0.44 -1.47 6.51
N ASN A 46 0.61 -0.95 5.30
CA ASN A 46 -0.09 -1.44 4.10
C ASN A 46 0.63 -2.60 3.42
N ARG A 47 1.68 -3.16 4.02
CA ARG A 47 2.33 -4.36 3.51
C ARG A 47 1.51 -5.60 3.82
N ARG A 48 1.38 -6.46 2.81
CA ARG A 48 0.71 -7.77 2.93
C ARG A 48 1.52 -8.83 2.21
N TYR A 49 1.29 -10.04 2.65
CA TYR A 49 1.79 -11.25 2.01
C TYR A 49 0.60 -12.05 1.52
N ALA A 50 0.65 -12.44 0.26
CA ALA A 50 -0.30 -13.37 -0.33
C ALA A 50 0.46 -14.55 -0.91
N THR A 51 -0.10 -15.74 -0.79
CA THR A 51 0.40 -16.96 -1.41
C THR A 51 -0.53 -17.37 -2.54
N ALA A 52 0.03 -17.84 -3.63
CA ALA A 52 -0.71 -18.38 -4.75
C ALA A 52 0.07 -19.54 -5.37
N SER A 53 -0.62 -20.39 -6.13
CA SER A 53 0.01 -21.52 -6.82
C SER A 53 0.16 -21.20 -8.29
N LEU A 54 1.39 -21.29 -8.81
CA LEU A 54 1.65 -21.34 -10.25
C LEU A 54 1.34 -22.74 -10.76
N VAL A 55 0.51 -22.82 -11.76
CA VAL A 55 0.13 -24.07 -12.40
C VAL A 55 1.13 -24.40 -13.50
N VAL A 56 1.45 -25.69 -13.66
CA VAL A 56 2.32 -26.19 -14.73
C VAL A 56 1.86 -25.69 -16.11
N ASN A 57 2.80 -25.29 -16.93
CA ASN A 57 2.57 -24.74 -18.29
C ASN A 57 1.76 -23.42 -18.32
N THR A 58 1.51 -22.79 -17.17
CA THR A 58 0.79 -21.52 -17.08
C THR A 58 1.71 -20.46 -16.50
N ARG A 59 2.08 -19.47 -17.30
CA ARG A 59 3.02 -18.42 -16.91
C ARG A 59 2.35 -17.17 -16.33
N PHE A 60 1.03 -17.09 -16.36
CA PHE A 60 0.25 -15.95 -15.91
C PHE A 60 -0.48 -16.26 -14.61
N ILE A 61 -0.58 -15.27 -13.73
CA ILE A 61 -1.38 -15.35 -12.51
C ILE A 61 -2.05 -14.01 -12.24
N ASP A 62 -3.29 -14.06 -11.81
CA ASP A 62 -4.01 -12.87 -11.41
C ASP A 62 -3.49 -12.32 -10.09
N THR A 63 -3.39 -11.01 -9.99
CA THR A 63 -2.97 -10.33 -8.77
C THR A 63 -4.15 -10.22 -7.79
N PRO A 64 -3.86 -10.13 -6.47
CA PRO A 64 -4.90 -9.76 -5.52
C PRO A 64 -5.59 -8.45 -5.90
N ALA A 65 -6.92 -8.38 -5.77
CA ALA A 65 -7.71 -7.21 -6.17
C ALA A 65 -7.34 -5.92 -5.39
N ASP A 66 -6.73 -6.06 -4.23
CA ASP A 66 -6.26 -4.97 -3.40
C ASP A 66 -4.78 -4.63 -3.60
N LEU A 67 -4.12 -5.24 -4.59
CA LEU A 67 -2.72 -5.00 -4.88
C LEU A 67 -2.51 -3.63 -5.49
N LEU A 68 -1.60 -2.85 -4.90
CA LEU A 68 -1.15 -1.57 -5.46
C LEU A 68 0.23 -1.71 -6.12
N VAL A 69 1.20 -2.29 -5.42
CA VAL A 69 2.57 -2.47 -5.91
C VAL A 69 3.16 -3.74 -5.33
N VAL A 70 3.73 -4.60 -6.18
CA VAL A 70 4.54 -5.75 -5.73
C VAL A 70 5.91 -5.24 -5.27
N ARG A 71 6.30 -5.59 -4.06
CA ARG A 71 7.63 -5.31 -3.53
C ARG A 71 8.63 -6.40 -3.81
N SER A 72 8.21 -7.65 -3.63
CA SER A 72 9.00 -8.83 -3.94
C SER A 72 8.12 -10.03 -4.19
N ALA A 73 8.60 -10.93 -5.02
CA ALA A 73 8.02 -12.24 -5.26
C ALA A 73 9.06 -13.30 -4.97
N GLN A 74 8.64 -14.41 -4.38
CA GLN A 74 9.51 -15.54 -4.08
C GLN A 74 8.75 -16.85 -4.29
N ILE A 75 9.48 -17.88 -4.69
CA ILE A 75 8.98 -19.25 -4.66
C ILE A 75 9.27 -19.82 -3.27
N VAL A 76 8.27 -20.45 -2.67
CA VAL A 76 8.37 -21.19 -1.42
C VAL A 76 8.46 -22.67 -1.78
N ASP A 77 9.33 -23.42 -1.10
CA ASP A 77 9.58 -24.85 -1.36
C ASP A 77 10.02 -25.12 -2.81
N SER A 78 11.02 -24.37 -3.28
CA SER A 78 11.52 -24.46 -4.67
C SER A 78 12.14 -25.82 -5.02
N ASP A 79 12.46 -26.65 -4.02
CA ASP A 79 13.02 -27.99 -4.19
C ASP A 79 11.99 -29.11 -4.09
N GLY A 80 10.71 -28.77 -3.85
CA GLY A 80 9.61 -29.74 -3.73
C GLY A 80 9.65 -30.58 -2.46
N THR A 81 10.56 -30.30 -1.54
CA THR A 81 10.59 -30.95 -0.21
C THR A 81 9.85 -30.10 0.80
N ALA A 82 8.69 -30.56 1.24
CA ALA A 82 7.82 -29.85 2.20
C ALA A 82 8.47 -29.56 3.57
N SER A 83 9.71 -29.90 3.76
CA SER A 83 10.46 -29.77 5.03
C SER A 83 11.43 -28.61 5.06
N ALA A 84 11.73 -27.99 3.94
CA ALA A 84 12.68 -26.90 3.87
C ALA A 84 11.95 -25.58 3.58
N ASP A 85 12.10 -24.61 4.44
CA ASP A 85 11.68 -23.23 4.20
C ASP A 85 12.64 -22.59 3.15
N ASN A 86 12.78 -23.28 2.01
CA ASN A 86 13.64 -22.88 0.91
C ASN A 86 12.92 -21.86 0.05
N ARG A 87 13.47 -20.66 -0.03
CA ARG A 87 12.84 -19.52 -0.68
C ARG A 87 13.76 -18.94 -1.73
N ASP A 88 13.33 -19.05 -2.98
CA ASP A 88 14.03 -18.43 -4.10
C ASP A 88 13.37 -17.12 -4.49
N PHE A 89 14.11 -16.01 -4.34
CA PHE A 89 13.63 -14.70 -4.73
C PHE A 89 13.63 -14.56 -6.25
N LEU A 90 12.49 -14.11 -6.78
CA LEU A 90 12.32 -13.82 -8.19
C LEU A 90 12.79 -12.41 -8.49
N GLN A 91 13.47 -12.22 -9.62
CA GLN A 91 13.89 -10.90 -10.05
C GLN A 91 12.81 -10.25 -10.92
N TYR A 92 12.49 -8.99 -10.61
CA TYR A 92 11.62 -8.20 -11.46
C TYR A 92 12.30 -7.92 -12.81
N ARG A 93 11.59 -8.18 -13.90
CA ARG A 93 12.03 -7.89 -15.28
C ARG A 93 10.87 -7.37 -16.12
N ASP A 94 11.21 -6.58 -17.12
CA ASP A 94 10.24 -6.11 -18.10
C ASP A 94 9.77 -7.26 -19.02
N THR A 95 8.56 -7.13 -19.54
CA THR A 95 7.94 -8.13 -20.44
C THR A 95 8.73 -8.34 -21.72
N ASN A 96 9.38 -7.29 -22.24
CA ASN A 96 10.25 -7.41 -23.43
C ASN A 96 11.44 -8.33 -23.17
N PHE A 97 12.10 -8.19 -22.01
CA PHE A 97 13.16 -9.10 -21.59
C PHE A 97 12.66 -10.54 -21.52
N MET A 98 11.48 -10.75 -20.94
CA MET A 98 10.92 -12.10 -20.83
C MET A 98 10.57 -12.71 -22.18
N ALA A 99 10.09 -11.91 -23.12
CA ALA A 99 9.76 -12.37 -24.46
C ALA A 99 11.02 -12.76 -25.25
N GLU A 100 12.10 -12.02 -25.07
CA GLU A 100 13.38 -12.25 -25.79
C GLU A 100 14.16 -13.41 -25.19
N PHE A 101 14.37 -13.44 -23.88
CA PHE A 101 15.23 -14.41 -23.21
C PHE A 101 14.51 -15.68 -22.73
N ASN A 102 13.20 -15.61 -22.54
CA ASN A 102 12.38 -16.73 -22.10
C ASN A 102 11.11 -16.83 -22.96
N PRO A 103 11.23 -17.26 -24.23
CA PRO A 103 10.07 -17.47 -25.05
C PRO A 103 9.13 -18.52 -24.45
N THR A 104 7.86 -18.49 -24.82
CA THR A 104 6.79 -19.32 -24.24
C THR A 104 7.06 -20.81 -24.19
N GLY A 105 7.89 -21.32 -25.09
CA GLY A 105 8.30 -22.73 -25.12
C GLY A 105 9.37 -23.12 -24.11
N THR A 106 9.98 -22.16 -23.40
CA THR A 106 11.00 -22.45 -22.40
C THR A 106 10.31 -22.74 -21.06
N THR A 107 10.42 -23.97 -20.58
CA THR A 107 9.87 -24.41 -19.29
C THR A 107 10.97 -24.60 -18.25
N GLY A 108 10.65 -24.39 -17.00
CA GLY A 108 11.56 -24.56 -15.87
C GLY A 108 11.07 -23.84 -14.62
N ALA A 109 11.84 -23.93 -13.54
CA ALA A 109 11.55 -23.17 -12.33
C ALA A 109 11.62 -21.66 -12.63
N PRO A 110 10.57 -20.90 -12.31
CA PRO A 110 10.55 -19.45 -12.55
C PRO A 110 11.68 -18.73 -11.82
N LYS A 111 12.32 -17.77 -12.49
CA LYS A 111 13.39 -16.93 -11.94
C LYS A 111 13.06 -15.45 -12.01
N TYR A 112 12.14 -15.11 -12.91
CA TYR A 112 11.76 -13.73 -13.20
C TYR A 112 10.25 -13.56 -13.10
N TYR A 113 9.83 -12.36 -12.72
CA TYR A 113 8.43 -11.94 -12.77
C TYR A 113 8.32 -10.51 -13.29
N GLY A 114 7.16 -10.16 -13.82
CA GLY A 114 6.86 -8.80 -14.28
C GLY A 114 5.36 -8.59 -14.36
N TYR A 115 4.96 -7.34 -14.53
CA TYR A 115 3.57 -7.00 -14.82
C TYR A 115 3.30 -7.24 -16.31
N TRP A 116 2.29 -8.08 -16.59
CA TRP A 116 1.76 -8.24 -17.92
C TRP A 116 0.74 -7.15 -18.25
N ASP A 117 -0.16 -6.92 -17.31
CA ASP A 117 -1.12 -5.85 -17.28
C ASP A 117 -1.38 -5.41 -15.82
N GLU A 118 -2.41 -4.57 -15.60
CA GLU A 118 -2.73 -4.03 -14.27
C GLU A 118 -3.09 -5.11 -13.24
N SER A 119 -3.69 -6.22 -13.70
CA SER A 119 -4.22 -7.28 -12.85
C SER A 119 -3.49 -8.61 -12.96
N THR A 120 -2.49 -8.73 -13.84
CA THR A 120 -1.83 -10.00 -14.15
C THR A 120 -0.32 -9.89 -14.03
N LEU A 121 0.28 -10.85 -13.34
CA LEU A 121 1.73 -11.06 -13.35
C LEU A 121 2.12 -12.17 -14.33
N VAL A 122 3.25 -11.99 -14.99
CA VAL A 122 3.89 -12.99 -15.84
C VAL A 122 5.16 -13.51 -15.19
N PHE A 123 5.39 -14.80 -15.31
CA PHE A 123 6.57 -15.49 -14.79
C PHE A 123 7.39 -16.13 -15.91
N ALA A 124 8.69 -16.14 -15.73
CA ALA A 124 9.61 -16.75 -16.69
C ALA A 124 10.80 -17.45 -15.97
N PRO A 125 11.23 -18.62 -16.47
CA PRO A 125 10.62 -19.49 -17.48
C PRO A 125 9.18 -19.89 -17.16
N THR A 126 8.47 -20.45 -18.14
CA THR A 126 7.13 -21.03 -17.90
C THR A 126 7.25 -22.18 -16.91
N PRO A 127 6.43 -22.24 -15.84
CA PRO A 127 6.52 -23.28 -14.82
C PRO A 127 6.46 -24.70 -15.42
N ASP A 128 7.42 -25.55 -15.08
CA ASP A 128 7.47 -26.98 -15.42
C ASP A 128 6.80 -27.86 -14.39
N ALA A 129 6.51 -27.31 -13.21
CA ALA A 129 5.79 -27.94 -12.11
C ALA A 129 4.85 -26.95 -11.44
N THR A 130 4.09 -27.41 -10.45
CA THR A 130 3.31 -26.52 -9.59
C THR A 130 4.23 -25.92 -8.52
N TYR A 131 4.33 -24.59 -8.47
CA TYR A 131 5.13 -23.87 -7.49
C TYR A 131 4.24 -23.01 -6.61
N THR A 132 4.52 -22.95 -5.31
CA THR A 132 3.91 -21.98 -4.41
C THR A 132 4.69 -20.69 -4.48
N ILE A 133 4.04 -19.59 -4.89
CA ILE A 133 4.63 -18.25 -4.83
C ILE A 133 4.10 -17.50 -3.62
N GLN A 134 4.95 -16.67 -3.06
CA GLN A 134 4.60 -15.68 -2.06
C GLN A 134 4.91 -14.29 -2.59
N LEU A 135 3.88 -13.46 -2.66
CA LEU A 135 3.99 -12.04 -3.01
C LEU A 135 4.05 -11.20 -1.74
N ASN A 136 5.02 -10.32 -1.65
CA ASN A 136 5.04 -9.22 -0.70
C ASN A 136 4.64 -7.96 -1.47
N TYR A 137 3.55 -7.34 -1.08
CA TYR A 137 2.98 -6.21 -1.81
C TYR A 137 2.44 -5.13 -0.88
N VAL A 138 2.24 -3.95 -1.43
CA VAL A 138 1.51 -2.86 -0.79
C VAL A 138 0.06 -2.96 -1.21
N LEU A 139 -0.85 -3.07 -0.25
CA LEU A 139 -2.28 -3.08 -0.52
C LEU A 139 -2.83 -1.66 -0.64
N LYS A 140 -3.88 -1.52 -1.43
CA LYS A 140 -4.77 -0.36 -1.40
C LYS A 140 -5.69 -0.51 -0.18
N PRO A 141 -5.53 0.30 0.88
CA PRO A 141 -6.34 0.13 2.08
C PRO A 141 -7.80 0.45 1.80
N THR A 142 -8.68 -0.28 2.48
CA THR A 142 -10.09 0.07 2.53
C THR A 142 -10.24 1.39 3.30
N GLY A 143 -10.88 2.38 2.72
CA GLY A 143 -11.09 3.69 3.32
C GLY A 143 -12.03 3.65 4.53
N LEU A 144 -11.96 4.69 5.34
CA LEU A 144 -12.85 4.90 6.49
C LEU A 144 -14.26 5.21 5.97
N SER A 145 -15.26 4.49 6.47
CA SER A 145 -16.65 4.61 6.04
C SER A 145 -17.63 4.18 7.13
N ALA A 146 -18.92 4.30 6.89
CA ALA A 146 -19.95 3.81 7.80
C ALA A 146 -19.87 2.29 8.05
N THR A 147 -19.36 1.52 7.09
CA THR A 147 -19.14 0.06 7.20
C THR A 147 -17.78 -0.27 7.77
N THR A 148 -16.73 0.46 7.38
CA THR A 148 -15.39 0.34 7.93
C THR A 148 -15.20 1.46 8.93
N THR A 149 -15.68 1.25 10.16
CA THR A 149 -15.78 2.29 11.20
C THR A 149 -14.44 2.77 11.75
N THR A 150 -13.37 2.04 11.51
CA THR A 150 -12.01 2.39 11.95
C THR A 150 -10.98 1.94 10.91
N THR A 151 -9.97 2.78 10.67
CA THR A 151 -8.80 2.46 9.83
C THR A 151 -7.52 2.68 10.63
N TYR A 152 -6.38 2.25 10.09
CA TYR A 152 -5.09 2.54 10.71
C TYR A 152 -4.87 4.05 10.89
N LEU A 153 -5.18 4.84 9.87
CA LEU A 153 -5.05 6.30 9.93
C LEU A 153 -5.97 6.91 11.00
N SER A 154 -7.21 6.45 11.07
CA SER A 154 -8.18 6.95 12.05
C SER A 154 -7.79 6.64 13.50
N GLN A 155 -7.01 5.58 13.72
CA GLN A 155 -6.54 5.16 15.05
C GLN A 155 -5.20 5.78 15.43
N GLN A 156 -4.23 5.75 14.53
CA GLN A 156 -2.85 6.16 14.81
C GLN A 156 -2.57 7.63 14.44
N PHE A 157 -3.36 8.19 13.52
CA PHE A 157 -3.18 9.56 13.05
C PHE A 157 -4.48 10.38 13.02
N PRO A 158 -5.30 10.35 14.11
CA PRO A 158 -6.63 10.94 14.11
C PRO A 158 -6.63 12.45 13.88
N ASN A 159 -5.66 13.19 14.44
CA ASN A 159 -5.61 14.64 14.30
C ASN A 159 -5.23 15.07 12.88
N GLY A 160 -4.26 14.40 12.27
CA GLY A 160 -3.87 14.71 10.90
C GLY A 160 -4.98 14.40 9.90
N LEU A 161 -5.69 13.28 10.10
CA LEU A 161 -6.86 12.94 9.28
C LEU A 161 -7.97 13.99 9.42
N LEU A 162 -8.26 14.46 10.66
CA LEU A 162 -9.22 15.52 10.90
C LEU A 162 -8.81 16.83 10.21
N TYR A 163 -7.54 17.25 10.35
CA TYR A 163 -7.09 18.49 9.71
C TYR A 163 -7.10 18.42 8.18
N ALA A 164 -6.75 17.29 7.60
CA ALA A 164 -6.89 17.07 6.16
C ALA A 164 -8.35 17.21 5.71
N CYS A 165 -9.29 16.56 6.41
CA CYS A 165 -10.72 16.70 6.11
C CYS A 165 -11.23 18.13 6.28
N LEU A 166 -10.73 18.88 7.26
CA LEU A 166 -11.11 20.28 7.47
C LEU A 166 -10.63 21.20 6.35
N VAL A 167 -9.44 20.96 5.79
CA VAL A 167 -8.96 21.69 4.61
C VAL A 167 -9.94 21.53 3.45
N GLU A 168 -10.37 20.30 3.16
CA GLU A 168 -11.35 20.02 2.10
C GLU A 168 -12.72 20.64 2.41
N ALA A 169 -13.17 20.53 3.67
CA ALA A 169 -14.45 21.08 4.10
C ALA A 169 -14.49 22.62 3.99
N TYR A 170 -13.44 23.32 4.43
CA TYR A 170 -13.38 24.78 4.29
C TYR A 170 -13.23 25.22 2.82
N GLY A 171 -12.55 24.44 2.01
CA GLY A 171 -12.52 24.63 0.56
C GLY A 171 -13.90 24.52 -0.08
N PHE A 172 -14.67 23.47 0.27
CA PHE A 172 -16.02 23.25 -0.21
C PHE A 172 -16.99 24.35 0.22
N LEU A 173 -16.94 24.74 1.49
CA LEU A 173 -17.81 25.76 2.07
C LEU A 173 -17.44 27.19 1.64
N LYS A 174 -16.34 27.36 0.89
CA LYS A 174 -15.77 28.69 0.57
C LYS A 174 -15.58 29.54 1.83
N GLY A 175 -15.09 28.89 2.88
CA GLY A 175 -14.87 29.52 4.18
C GLY A 175 -13.73 30.53 4.15
N PRO A 176 -13.47 31.24 5.27
CA PRO A 176 -12.38 32.20 5.37
C PRO A 176 -11.04 31.57 5.05
N ILE A 177 -10.26 32.27 4.19
CA ILE A 177 -8.95 31.78 3.74
C ILE A 177 -7.97 31.58 4.90
N ASP A 178 -8.08 32.37 5.93
CA ASP A 178 -7.24 32.28 7.14
C ASP A 178 -7.45 30.93 7.87
N MET A 179 -8.70 30.45 7.94
CA MET A 179 -9.03 29.15 8.53
C MET A 179 -8.52 27.99 7.70
N LEU A 180 -8.65 28.08 6.38
CA LEU A 180 -8.09 27.08 5.47
C LEU A 180 -6.59 26.99 5.63
N GLN A 181 -5.87 28.12 5.61
CA GLN A 181 -4.42 28.17 5.82
C GLN A 181 -4.01 27.68 7.21
N HIS A 182 -4.81 27.96 8.23
CA HIS A 182 -4.56 27.48 9.58
C HIS A 182 -4.60 25.94 9.65
N TYR A 183 -5.64 25.31 9.10
CA TYR A 183 -5.76 23.85 9.11
C TYR A 183 -4.74 23.17 8.18
N ASP A 184 -4.43 23.78 7.04
CA ASP A 184 -3.36 23.23 6.17
C ASP A 184 -2.00 23.27 6.88
N LYS A 185 -1.66 24.35 7.58
CA LYS A 185 -0.45 24.43 8.38
C LYS A 185 -0.42 23.36 9.48
N LYS A 186 -1.53 23.18 10.20
CA LYS A 186 -1.66 22.13 11.23
C LYS A 186 -1.54 20.72 10.65
N TYR A 187 -2.11 20.50 9.48
CA TYR A 187 -1.97 19.25 8.75
C TYR A 187 -0.50 18.97 8.41
N VAL A 188 0.20 19.93 7.81
CA VAL A 188 1.61 19.78 7.43
C VAL A 188 2.50 19.51 8.66
N GLU A 189 2.26 20.18 9.78
CA GLU A 189 2.96 19.92 11.04
C GLU A 189 2.71 18.49 11.55
N ALA A 190 1.45 18.04 11.52
CA ALA A 190 1.07 16.70 11.94
C ALA A 190 1.69 15.61 11.06
N VAL A 191 1.65 15.78 9.73
CA VAL A 191 2.23 14.83 8.75
C VAL A 191 3.74 14.70 8.94
N LYS A 192 4.45 15.80 9.20
CA LYS A 192 5.89 15.75 9.50
C LYS A 192 6.19 14.86 10.71
N GLY A 193 5.44 15.03 11.80
CA GLY A 193 5.58 14.19 12.99
C GLY A 193 5.30 12.72 12.71
N PHE A 194 4.21 12.43 12.02
CA PHE A 194 3.82 11.07 11.64
C PHE A 194 4.82 10.41 10.69
N SER A 195 5.35 11.16 9.72
CA SER A 195 6.39 10.66 8.80
C SER A 195 7.67 10.25 9.55
N ILE A 196 8.11 11.05 10.51
CA ILE A 196 9.27 10.74 11.36
C ILE A 196 9.00 9.46 12.16
N GLU A 197 7.80 9.31 12.74
CA GLU A 197 7.41 8.10 13.46
C GLU A 197 7.43 6.86 12.55
N GLN A 198 6.90 6.95 11.34
CA GLN A 198 6.92 5.84 10.37
C GLN A 198 8.34 5.48 9.94
N MET A 199 9.23 6.46 9.76
CA MET A 199 10.65 6.21 9.49
C MET A 199 11.35 5.51 10.67
N GLY A 200 10.98 5.85 11.91
CA GLY A 200 11.53 5.21 13.11
C GLY A 200 11.15 3.74 13.23
N ARG A 201 10.00 3.34 12.70
CA ARG A 201 9.57 1.92 12.63
C ARG A 201 10.36 1.12 11.62
N ARG A 202 10.92 1.76 10.60
CA ARG A 202 11.81 1.14 9.63
C ARG A 202 13.20 1.06 10.23
N ARG A 203 13.57 -0.10 10.77
CA ARG A 203 14.98 -0.35 11.05
C ARG A 203 15.72 -0.25 9.72
N ARG A 204 16.71 0.63 9.65
CA ARG A 204 17.65 0.63 8.52
C ARG A 204 18.36 -0.71 8.54
N ASP A 205 18.03 -1.56 7.60
CA ASP A 205 18.87 -2.71 7.31
C ASP A 205 20.18 -2.17 6.74
N GLU A 206 21.28 -2.46 7.39
CA GLU A 206 22.61 -2.03 6.97
C GLU A 206 22.97 -2.56 5.58
N TYR A 207 22.35 -3.68 5.18
CA TYR A 207 22.46 -4.23 3.83
C TYR A 207 21.73 -3.42 2.76
N GLN A 208 20.68 -2.70 3.10
CA GLN A 208 19.98 -1.80 2.17
C GLN A 208 20.83 -0.58 1.79
N ALA A 209 21.79 -0.20 2.62
CA ALA A 209 22.71 0.89 2.34
C ALA A 209 23.92 0.48 1.46
N GLY A 210 24.01 -0.79 1.05
CA GLY A 210 25.06 -1.29 0.16
C GLY A 210 26.46 -1.34 0.78
N VAL A 211 26.58 -1.12 2.08
CA VAL A 211 27.85 -1.17 2.81
C VAL A 211 27.75 -2.21 3.92
N PRO A 212 28.30 -3.42 3.74
CA PRO A 212 28.39 -4.37 4.83
C PRO A 212 29.30 -3.80 5.92
N ARG A 213 28.80 -3.63 7.13
CA ARG A 213 29.65 -3.34 8.29
C ARG A 213 30.48 -4.56 8.60
N ILE A 214 31.78 -4.47 8.34
CA ILE A 214 32.74 -5.43 8.83
C ILE A 214 32.73 -5.28 10.34
N GLY A 215 32.25 -6.31 11.06
CA GLY A 215 32.33 -6.34 12.52
C GLY A 215 33.78 -6.16 12.92
N LYS A 216 34.06 -5.19 13.79
CA LYS A 216 35.38 -5.11 14.46
C LYS A 216 35.52 -6.40 15.24
N GLN A 217 36.53 -7.21 14.86
CA GLN A 217 37.05 -8.30 15.68
C GLN A 217 37.67 -7.75 16.97
#